data_3fc9adcb748f3523b4aacbfa2d2f2374
#
_entry.id   3fc9adcb748f3523b4aacbfa2d2f2374
#
_cell.length_a   1.000
_cell.length_b   1.000
_cell.length_c   1.000
_cell.angle_alpha   90.00
_cell.angle_beta   90.00
_cell.angle_gamma   90.00
#
_symmetry.space_group_name_H-M   'P 1'
#
loop_
_entity.id
_entity.type
_entity.pdbx_description
1 polymer ?
#
loop_
_entity_poly.entity_id
_entity_poly.type
_entity_poly.pdbx_seq_one_letter_code
_entity_poly.pdbx_strand_id
1 'polypeptide(L)'
;MSRGRITQIVNNANFGEINNLLSQGRDMEYIARHYNMDLPLVWALRLEGKTDQEKFKELGWGLRTWDQWKFNKCDERFGDDWPGRIPAQLIAHTLFYFTKPGDLVLDPMAGGGVVSDVCLLFERKCQSFDLAVKDNRPEILYHHWDPRNWKWPITKKPDLIFFDPPYYIKKEKAYSEKANEKTPSISSHTKEEYEKFLKGFFLLAHKNAKPTTNMAFLNADWRDFESTPASKEKPDKSITIFDYHRLLSKTGWTTTHRIECPLSSERLSGNQVQRMQDKRILGTVGRTLLIAKRA
;
A
#
# COMPACT_ATOMS: atom_id res chain seq x y z
N MET A 1 -14.71 -3.04 -3.87
CA MET A 1 -16.08 -2.84 -4.41
C MET A 1 -16.79 -4.18 -4.51
N SER A 2 -18.10 -4.27 -4.28
CA SER A 2 -18.84 -5.51 -4.52
C SER A 2 -19.36 -5.53 -5.97
N ARG A 3 -19.59 -6.73 -6.50
CA ARG A 3 -20.20 -6.95 -7.84
C ARG A 3 -21.44 -6.06 -8.07
N GLY A 4 -22.26 -5.81 -7.04
CA GLY A 4 -23.43 -4.95 -7.10
C GLY A 4 -23.11 -3.45 -7.36
N ARG A 5 -21.93 -2.97 -7.02
CA ARG A 5 -21.53 -1.57 -7.25
C ARG A 5 -21.00 -1.37 -8.67
N ILE A 6 -20.34 -2.37 -9.23
CA ILE A 6 -19.95 -2.39 -10.66
C ILE A 6 -21.21 -2.31 -11.52
N THR A 7 -22.22 -3.11 -11.18
CA THR A 7 -23.52 -3.13 -11.90
C THR A 7 -24.34 -1.83 -11.73
N GLN A 8 -24.17 -1.10 -10.62
CA GLN A 8 -24.82 0.21 -10.41
C GLN A 8 -24.14 1.36 -11.16
N ILE A 9 -22.84 1.28 -11.38
CA ILE A 9 -22.07 2.31 -12.11
C ILE A 9 -22.25 2.14 -13.63
N VAL A 10 -22.36 0.90 -14.10
CA VAL A 10 -22.63 0.59 -15.51
C VAL A 10 -24.14 0.39 -15.65
N ASN A 11 -24.83 1.36 -16.25
CA ASN A 11 -26.23 1.19 -16.62
C ASN A 11 -26.39 -0.14 -17.38
N ASN A 12 -27.34 -0.98 -16.96
CA ASN A 12 -27.60 -2.31 -17.56
C ASN A 12 -27.68 -2.30 -19.10
N ALA A 13 -28.07 -1.18 -19.70
CA ALA A 13 -28.13 -1.00 -21.16
C ALA A 13 -26.75 -0.97 -21.84
N ASN A 14 -25.71 -0.51 -21.15
CA ASN A 14 -24.34 -0.37 -21.73
C ASN A 14 -23.47 -1.61 -21.45
N PHE A 15 -23.86 -2.46 -20.48
CA PHE A 15 -23.02 -3.59 -20.08
C PHE A 15 -22.82 -4.63 -21.21
N GLY A 16 -23.89 -4.93 -21.96
CA GLY A 16 -23.82 -5.85 -23.11
C GLY A 16 -22.93 -5.33 -24.23
N GLU A 17 -23.01 -4.03 -24.51
CA GLU A 17 -22.20 -3.37 -25.53
C GLU A 17 -20.73 -3.30 -25.11
N ILE A 18 -20.44 -2.94 -23.86
CA ILE A 18 -19.09 -2.93 -23.30
C ILE A 18 -18.45 -4.32 -23.41
N ASN A 19 -19.17 -5.37 -22.99
CA ASN A 19 -18.68 -6.74 -23.10
C ASN A 19 -18.43 -7.17 -24.54
N ASN A 20 -19.27 -6.76 -25.47
CA ASN A 20 -19.05 -7.02 -26.90
C ASN A 20 -17.76 -6.33 -27.40
N LEU A 21 -17.55 -5.06 -27.06
CA LEU A 21 -16.30 -4.34 -27.41
C LEU A 21 -15.07 -4.97 -26.78
N LEU A 22 -15.16 -5.40 -25.52
CA LEU A 22 -14.08 -6.11 -24.82
C LEU A 22 -13.75 -7.45 -25.49
N SER A 23 -14.79 -8.20 -25.94
CA SER A 23 -14.62 -9.47 -26.65
C SER A 23 -13.97 -9.31 -28.04
N GLN A 24 -14.22 -8.16 -28.69
CA GLN A 24 -13.60 -7.78 -29.96
C GLN A 24 -12.17 -7.23 -29.81
N GLY A 25 -11.64 -7.17 -28.58
CA GLY A 25 -10.28 -6.67 -28.32
C GLY A 25 -10.13 -5.16 -28.47
N ARG A 26 -11.24 -4.40 -28.33
CA ARG A 26 -11.19 -2.93 -28.38
C ARG A 26 -10.30 -2.39 -27.25
N ASP A 27 -9.63 -1.29 -27.55
CA ASP A 27 -8.74 -0.59 -26.62
C ASP A 27 -9.45 -0.17 -25.31
N MET A 28 -8.83 -0.42 -24.16
CA MET A 28 -9.42 -0.18 -22.84
C MET A 28 -9.59 1.30 -22.52
N GLU A 29 -8.64 2.13 -22.95
CA GLU A 29 -8.71 3.59 -22.80
C GLU A 29 -9.83 4.18 -23.66
N TYR A 30 -10.05 3.63 -24.86
CA TYR A 30 -11.18 4.01 -25.70
C TYR A 30 -12.50 3.72 -24.99
N ILE A 31 -12.68 2.51 -24.44
CA ILE A 31 -13.91 2.13 -23.74
C ILE A 31 -14.11 3.01 -22.49
N ALA A 32 -13.07 3.23 -21.71
CA ALA A 32 -13.11 4.06 -20.52
C ALA A 32 -13.60 5.48 -20.85
N ARG A 33 -13.03 6.11 -21.87
CA ARG A 33 -13.43 7.47 -22.32
C ARG A 33 -14.84 7.51 -22.91
N HIS A 34 -15.20 6.52 -23.75
CA HIS A 34 -16.49 6.49 -24.44
C HIS A 34 -17.68 6.33 -23.47
N TYR A 35 -17.50 5.52 -22.44
CA TYR A 35 -18.54 5.26 -21.43
C TYR A 35 -18.36 6.05 -20.13
N ASN A 36 -17.42 6.98 -20.08
CA ASN A 36 -17.08 7.75 -18.88
C ASN A 36 -16.85 6.86 -17.64
N MET A 37 -16.02 5.86 -17.80
CA MET A 37 -15.68 4.88 -16.78
C MET A 37 -14.23 5.02 -16.35
N ASP A 38 -13.95 4.68 -15.10
CA ASP A 38 -12.57 4.57 -14.64
C ASP A 38 -11.86 3.39 -15.31
N LEU A 39 -10.62 3.60 -15.75
CA LEU A 39 -9.84 2.60 -16.46
C LEU A 39 -9.66 1.29 -15.64
N PRO A 40 -9.40 1.32 -14.31
CA PRO A 40 -9.39 0.10 -13.49
C PRO A 40 -10.69 -0.71 -13.55
N LEU A 41 -11.84 -0.04 -13.66
CA LEU A 41 -13.13 -0.72 -13.77
C LEU A 41 -13.26 -1.45 -15.11
N VAL A 42 -12.84 -0.84 -16.22
CA VAL A 42 -12.85 -1.48 -17.56
C VAL A 42 -11.94 -2.72 -17.55
N TRP A 43 -10.75 -2.61 -16.95
CA TRP A 43 -9.85 -3.73 -16.78
C TRP A 43 -10.46 -4.84 -15.90
N ALA A 44 -11.16 -4.49 -14.83
CA ALA A 44 -11.82 -5.47 -13.98
C ALA A 44 -12.91 -6.27 -14.75
N LEU A 45 -13.67 -5.61 -15.61
CA LEU A 45 -14.64 -6.26 -16.50
C LEU A 45 -13.96 -7.21 -17.50
N ARG A 46 -12.84 -6.76 -18.12
CA ARG A 46 -12.04 -7.60 -19.03
C ARG A 46 -11.48 -8.85 -18.35
N LEU A 47 -11.17 -8.76 -17.08
CA LEU A 47 -10.51 -9.83 -16.30
C LEU A 47 -11.49 -10.66 -15.47
N GLU A 48 -12.80 -10.36 -15.51
CA GLU A 48 -13.82 -11.08 -14.74
C GLU A 48 -13.80 -12.57 -15.03
N GLY A 49 -13.81 -13.38 -13.98
CA GLY A 49 -13.84 -14.85 -14.07
C GLY A 49 -12.51 -15.51 -14.43
N LYS A 50 -11.46 -14.75 -14.74
CA LYS A 50 -10.12 -15.30 -14.98
C LYS A 50 -9.46 -15.66 -13.65
N THR A 51 -8.61 -16.68 -13.67
CA THR A 51 -7.72 -17.00 -12.53
C THR A 51 -6.71 -15.88 -12.28
N ASP A 52 -6.16 -15.82 -11.08
CA ASP A 52 -5.14 -14.82 -10.76
C ASP A 52 -3.94 -14.88 -11.71
N GLN A 53 -3.48 -16.08 -12.10
CA GLN A 53 -2.36 -16.25 -13.03
C GLN A 53 -2.71 -15.72 -14.44
N GLU A 54 -3.93 -15.96 -14.93
CA GLU A 54 -4.39 -15.41 -16.20
C GLU A 54 -4.47 -13.87 -16.14
N LYS A 55 -4.92 -13.31 -15.00
CA LYS A 55 -4.91 -11.86 -14.78
C LYS A 55 -3.51 -11.27 -14.85
N PHE A 56 -2.52 -11.90 -14.22
CA PHE A 56 -1.11 -11.49 -14.35
C PHE A 56 -0.66 -11.46 -15.80
N LYS A 57 -0.99 -12.49 -16.57
CA LYS A 57 -0.62 -12.61 -17.99
C LYS A 57 -1.28 -11.51 -18.83
N GLU A 58 -2.57 -11.30 -18.68
CA GLU A 58 -3.34 -10.29 -19.43
C GLU A 58 -2.86 -8.85 -19.13
N LEU A 59 -2.45 -8.59 -17.90
CA LEU A 59 -1.91 -7.30 -17.48
C LEU A 59 -0.46 -7.07 -17.96
N GLY A 60 0.19 -8.10 -18.51
CA GLY A 60 1.61 -8.06 -18.88
C GLY A 60 2.54 -8.09 -17.66
N TRP A 61 2.07 -8.60 -16.55
CA TRP A 61 2.86 -8.69 -15.31
C TRP A 61 3.47 -10.08 -15.13
N GLY A 62 4.78 -10.14 -14.93
CA GLY A 62 5.46 -11.39 -14.58
C GLY A 62 5.22 -11.73 -13.11
N LEU A 63 4.67 -12.92 -12.84
CA LEU A 63 4.51 -13.42 -11.48
C LEU A 63 5.88 -13.81 -10.90
N ARG A 64 6.27 -13.20 -9.79
CA ARG A 64 7.50 -13.48 -9.05
C ARG A 64 7.26 -14.60 -8.04
N THR A 65 8.14 -15.59 -8.03
CA THR A 65 8.07 -16.74 -7.10
C THR A 65 9.18 -16.72 -6.05
N TRP A 66 9.87 -15.59 -5.90
CA TRP A 66 10.95 -15.35 -4.95
C TRP A 66 10.67 -14.06 -4.16
N ASP A 67 11.44 -13.82 -3.11
CA ASP A 67 11.23 -12.75 -2.11
C ASP A 67 11.85 -11.38 -2.47
N GLN A 68 12.21 -11.16 -3.74
CA GLN A 68 12.67 -9.87 -4.25
C GLN A 68 11.72 -9.36 -5.33
N TRP A 69 10.85 -8.42 -4.94
CA TRP A 69 9.83 -7.85 -5.81
C TRP A 69 10.24 -6.46 -6.30
N LYS A 70 11.12 -6.43 -7.29
CA LYS A 70 11.56 -5.20 -7.93
C LYS A 70 10.70 -4.90 -9.16
N PHE A 71 10.02 -3.75 -9.13
CA PHE A 71 9.24 -3.23 -10.24
C PHE A 71 9.78 -1.87 -10.64
N ASN A 72 10.06 -1.66 -11.93
CA ASN A 72 10.83 -0.50 -12.39
C ASN A 72 10.03 0.82 -12.34
N LYS A 73 8.72 0.77 -12.43
CA LYS A 73 7.82 1.93 -12.34
C LYS A 73 6.43 1.52 -11.87
N CYS A 74 5.67 2.51 -11.38
CA CYS A 74 4.25 2.33 -11.14
C CYS A 74 3.51 2.20 -12.47
N ASP A 75 2.54 1.31 -12.52
CA ASP A 75 1.65 1.16 -13.66
C ASP A 75 0.63 2.30 -13.65
N GLU A 76 0.60 3.09 -14.71
CA GLU A 76 -0.22 4.30 -14.79
C GLU A 76 -1.73 4.01 -14.86
N ARG A 77 -2.10 2.78 -15.19
CA ARG A 77 -3.49 2.33 -15.23
C ARG A 77 -4.18 2.31 -13.86
N PHE A 78 -3.41 2.24 -12.75
CA PHE A 78 -3.92 1.96 -11.41
C PHE A 78 -3.39 2.96 -10.39
N GLY A 79 -4.30 3.48 -9.57
CA GLY A 79 -4.05 4.50 -8.57
C GLY A 79 -3.84 5.89 -9.19
N ASP A 80 -4.25 6.91 -8.46
CA ASP A 80 -4.00 8.29 -8.84
C ASP A 80 -2.53 8.68 -8.67
N ASP A 81 -2.13 9.79 -9.28
CA ASP A 81 -0.86 10.42 -8.98
C ASP A 81 -0.84 10.90 -7.53
N TRP A 82 -0.04 10.23 -6.72
CA TRP A 82 0.05 10.44 -5.28
C TRP A 82 1.51 10.35 -4.81
N PRO A 83 1.95 11.23 -3.89
CA PRO A 83 3.27 11.11 -3.29
C PRO A 83 3.44 9.75 -2.61
N GLY A 84 4.47 9.00 -3.02
CA GLY A 84 4.70 7.67 -2.44
C GLY A 84 3.92 6.53 -3.08
N ARG A 85 3.18 6.77 -4.18
CA ARG A 85 2.50 5.73 -4.95
C ARG A 85 3.37 4.49 -5.13
N ILE A 86 2.81 3.33 -4.83
CA ILE A 86 3.50 2.03 -4.93
C ILE A 86 3.12 1.31 -6.22
N PRO A 87 3.99 0.44 -6.77
CA PRO A 87 3.64 -0.36 -7.93
C PRO A 87 2.44 -1.27 -7.68
N ALA A 88 1.47 -1.25 -8.59
CA ALA A 88 0.29 -2.13 -8.53
C ALA A 88 0.67 -3.62 -8.51
N GLN A 89 1.77 -3.98 -9.16
CA GLN A 89 2.31 -5.34 -9.16
C GLN A 89 2.68 -5.83 -7.75
N LEU A 90 3.15 -4.93 -6.86
CA LEU A 90 3.46 -5.29 -5.47
C LEU A 90 2.19 -5.74 -4.75
N ILE A 91 1.09 -5.00 -4.93
CA ILE A 91 -0.21 -5.35 -4.36
C ILE A 91 -0.72 -6.65 -4.96
N ALA A 92 -0.66 -6.80 -6.29
CA ALA A 92 -1.13 -8.02 -6.97
C ALA A 92 -0.43 -9.27 -6.45
N HIS A 93 0.90 -9.22 -6.26
CA HIS A 93 1.66 -10.33 -5.66
C HIS A 93 1.23 -10.60 -4.22
N THR A 94 1.02 -9.54 -3.42
CA THR A 94 0.54 -9.68 -2.05
C THR A 94 -0.83 -10.37 -2.01
N LEU A 95 -1.77 -9.97 -2.90
CA LEU A 95 -3.08 -10.60 -2.99
C LEU A 95 -2.97 -12.07 -3.43
N PHE A 96 -2.16 -12.35 -4.43
CA PHE A 96 -1.95 -13.70 -4.96
C PHE A 96 -1.47 -14.69 -3.89
N TYR A 97 -0.46 -14.29 -3.09
CA TYR A 97 0.15 -15.19 -2.12
C TYR A 97 -0.60 -15.28 -0.79
N PHE A 98 -1.33 -14.24 -0.39
CA PHE A 98 -1.84 -14.12 0.98
C PHE A 98 -3.36 -13.95 1.07
N THR A 99 -4.07 -14.01 -0.07
CA THR A 99 -5.54 -13.96 -0.13
C THR A 99 -6.08 -14.84 -1.26
N LYS A 100 -7.41 -14.99 -1.29
CA LYS A 100 -8.16 -15.63 -2.38
C LYS A 100 -9.31 -14.72 -2.85
N PRO A 101 -9.89 -14.93 -4.03
CA PRO A 101 -11.05 -14.19 -4.49
C PRO A 101 -12.18 -14.17 -3.44
N GLY A 102 -12.79 -13.00 -3.24
CA GLY A 102 -13.83 -12.78 -2.24
C GLY A 102 -13.35 -12.37 -0.85
N ASP A 103 -12.05 -12.54 -0.53
CA ASP A 103 -11.47 -12.10 0.74
C ASP A 103 -11.57 -10.58 0.94
N LEU A 104 -11.64 -10.16 2.20
CA LEU A 104 -11.69 -8.76 2.60
C LEU A 104 -10.30 -8.21 2.90
N VAL A 105 -9.91 -7.19 2.14
CA VAL A 105 -8.67 -6.42 2.36
C VAL A 105 -9.03 -5.10 3.04
N LEU A 106 -8.30 -4.75 4.09
CA LEU A 106 -8.32 -3.43 4.70
C LEU A 106 -7.07 -2.67 4.26
N ASP A 107 -7.28 -1.50 3.70
CA ASP A 107 -6.24 -0.50 3.39
C ASP A 107 -6.48 0.73 4.26
N PRO A 108 -5.74 0.89 5.37
CA PRO A 108 -5.99 1.96 6.33
C PRO A 108 -5.40 3.32 5.93
N MET A 109 -4.51 3.36 4.93
CA MET A 109 -3.85 4.58 4.43
C MET A 109 -3.71 4.53 2.92
N ALA A 110 -4.84 4.67 2.23
CA ALA A 110 -5.01 4.32 0.82
C ALA A 110 -4.29 5.24 -0.19
N GLY A 111 -3.97 6.48 0.22
CA GLY A 111 -3.31 7.44 -0.67
C GLY A 111 -4.03 7.60 -2.01
N GLY A 112 -3.39 7.21 -3.09
CA GLY A 112 -3.94 7.25 -4.45
C GLY A 112 -4.87 6.09 -4.83
N GLY A 113 -5.15 5.14 -3.92
CA GLY A 113 -6.13 4.07 -4.14
C GLY A 113 -5.64 2.86 -4.96
N VAL A 114 -4.34 2.66 -5.10
CA VAL A 114 -3.79 1.51 -5.85
C VAL A 114 -4.29 0.18 -5.30
N VAL A 115 -4.38 0.05 -3.96
CA VAL A 115 -4.88 -1.20 -3.33
C VAL A 115 -6.33 -1.46 -3.71
N SER A 116 -7.18 -0.43 -3.71
CA SER A 116 -8.58 -0.54 -4.13
C SER A 116 -8.70 -1.04 -5.56
N ASP A 117 -7.93 -0.46 -6.48
CA ASP A 117 -7.95 -0.82 -7.90
C ASP A 117 -7.51 -2.28 -8.11
N VAL A 118 -6.40 -2.68 -7.50
CA VAL A 118 -5.90 -4.04 -7.64
C VAL A 118 -6.81 -5.07 -6.97
N CYS A 119 -7.42 -4.74 -5.83
CA CYS A 119 -8.45 -5.58 -5.22
C CYS A 119 -9.65 -5.79 -6.15
N LEU A 120 -10.08 -4.74 -6.86
CA LEU A 120 -11.15 -4.84 -7.85
C LEU A 120 -10.78 -5.80 -8.97
N LEU A 121 -9.57 -5.67 -9.56
CA LEU A 121 -9.07 -6.54 -10.63
C LEU A 121 -9.01 -8.00 -10.23
N PHE A 122 -8.54 -8.26 -9.02
CA PHE A 122 -8.32 -9.61 -8.49
C PHE A 122 -9.54 -10.14 -7.70
N GLU A 123 -10.70 -9.51 -7.80
CA GLU A 123 -11.96 -9.92 -7.17
C GLU A 123 -11.88 -10.03 -5.64
N ARG A 124 -11.04 -9.21 -5.00
CA ARG A 124 -11.01 -9.03 -3.54
C ARG A 124 -11.93 -7.88 -3.15
N LYS A 125 -12.57 -7.98 -1.99
CA LYS A 125 -13.30 -6.85 -1.39
C LYS A 125 -12.29 -5.93 -0.74
N CYS A 126 -12.38 -4.62 -0.95
CA CYS A 126 -11.53 -3.64 -0.32
C CYS A 126 -12.34 -2.67 0.53
N GLN A 127 -11.82 -2.34 1.70
CA GLN A 127 -12.25 -1.18 2.48
C GLN A 127 -11.03 -0.29 2.70
N SER A 128 -11.07 0.88 2.08
CA SER A 128 -9.96 1.82 2.01
C SER A 128 -10.28 3.09 2.74
N PHE A 129 -9.30 3.59 3.49
CA PHE A 129 -9.43 4.79 4.31
C PHE A 129 -8.22 5.68 4.12
N ASP A 130 -8.44 7.00 4.19
CA ASP A 130 -7.36 7.98 4.19
C ASP A 130 -7.77 9.23 4.98
N LEU A 131 -6.80 10.02 5.41
CA LEU A 131 -7.03 11.32 6.01
C LEU A 131 -7.43 12.35 4.93
N ALA A 132 -6.88 12.23 3.73
CA ALA A 132 -7.15 13.07 2.57
C ALA A 132 -8.11 12.36 1.62
N VAL A 133 -9.40 12.69 1.70
CA VAL A 133 -10.44 12.16 0.82
C VAL A 133 -10.49 12.98 -0.46
N LYS A 134 -10.75 12.30 -1.58
CA LYS A 134 -10.89 12.90 -2.91
C LYS A 134 -12.26 12.60 -3.49
N ASP A 135 -12.85 13.59 -4.17
CA ASP A 135 -14.18 13.46 -4.79
C ASP A 135 -14.21 12.40 -5.90
N ASN A 136 -13.10 12.22 -6.61
CA ASN A 136 -12.97 11.22 -7.68
C ASN A 136 -12.71 9.78 -7.16
N ARG A 137 -12.52 9.59 -5.84
CA ARG A 137 -12.26 8.28 -5.21
C ARG A 137 -13.26 7.99 -4.07
N PRO A 138 -14.57 7.87 -4.37
CA PRO A 138 -15.62 7.74 -3.35
C PRO A 138 -15.53 6.43 -2.54
N GLU A 139 -14.76 5.45 -3.00
CA GLU A 139 -14.49 4.22 -2.27
C GLU A 139 -13.44 4.39 -1.15
N ILE A 140 -12.68 5.48 -1.13
CA ILE A 140 -11.74 5.82 -0.08
C ILE A 140 -12.47 6.71 0.93
N LEU A 141 -12.70 6.19 2.13
CA LEU A 141 -13.45 6.88 3.17
C LEU A 141 -12.51 7.66 4.09
N TYR A 142 -13.01 8.78 4.61
CA TYR A 142 -12.26 9.53 5.61
C TYR A 142 -12.06 8.72 6.88
N HIS A 143 -10.84 8.64 7.37
CA HIS A 143 -10.52 8.13 8.69
C HIS A 143 -9.22 8.73 9.21
N HIS A 144 -9.27 9.23 10.44
CA HIS A 144 -8.10 9.72 11.14
C HIS A 144 -7.67 8.72 12.22
N TRP A 145 -6.46 8.21 12.08
CA TRP A 145 -5.84 7.34 13.07
C TRP A 145 -5.31 8.19 14.23
N ASP A 146 -6.21 8.56 15.15
CA ASP A 146 -5.87 9.36 16.33
C ASP A 146 -5.35 8.44 17.45
N PRO A 147 -4.06 8.55 17.87
CA PRO A 147 -3.49 7.74 18.93
C PRO A 147 -4.15 7.99 20.31
N ARG A 148 -4.91 9.09 20.47
CA ARG A 148 -5.67 9.37 21.69
C ARG A 148 -7.02 8.67 21.74
N ASN A 149 -7.55 8.27 20.56
CA ASN A 149 -8.87 7.64 20.45
C ASN A 149 -8.90 6.67 19.27
N TRP A 150 -8.18 5.55 19.42
CA TRP A 150 -8.14 4.50 18.41
C TRP A 150 -9.51 3.92 18.13
N LYS A 151 -10.05 4.14 16.94
CA LYS A 151 -11.29 3.50 16.46
C LYS A 151 -10.99 2.61 15.28
N TRP A 152 -11.51 1.38 15.33
CA TRP A 152 -11.44 0.49 14.19
C TRP A 152 -12.56 0.83 13.20
N PRO A 153 -12.25 1.09 11.91
CA PRO A 153 -13.22 1.69 11.00
C PRO A 153 -14.21 0.70 10.40
N ILE A 154 -14.00 -0.61 10.59
CA ILE A 154 -14.81 -1.66 9.97
C ILE A 154 -15.35 -2.65 10.98
N THR A 155 -16.54 -3.20 10.71
CA THR A 155 -17.18 -4.21 11.57
C THR A 155 -16.73 -5.63 11.26
N LYS A 156 -16.47 -5.93 9.98
CA LYS A 156 -16.00 -7.25 9.55
C LYS A 156 -14.49 -7.36 9.73
N LYS A 157 -14.05 -8.48 10.30
CA LYS A 157 -12.61 -8.76 10.42
C LYS A 157 -12.00 -9.03 9.04
N PRO A 158 -10.92 -8.35 8.65
CA PRO A 158 -10.28 -8.53 7.35
C PRO A 158 -9.53 -9.86 7.25
N ASP A 159 -9.32 -10.32 6.02
CA ASP A 159 -8.45 -11.44 5.69
C ASP A 159 -7.00 -10.99 5.48
N LEU A 160 -6.84 -9.77 4.94
CA LEU A 160 -5.55 -9.08 4.79
C LEU A 160 -5.68 -7.64 5.26
N ILE A 161 -4.68 -7.16 5.98
CA ILE A 161 -4.46 -5.73 6.26
C ILE A 161 -3.23 -5.33 5.45
N PHE A 162 -3.40 -4.48 4.43
CA PHE A 162 -2.29 -3.91 3.70
C PHE A 162 -1.97 -2.54 4.28
N PHE A 163 -0.85 -2.42 4.99
CA PHE A 163 -0.49 -1.22 5.74
C PHE A 163 0.81 -0.62 5.20
N ASP A 164 0.68 0.49 4.48
CA ASP A 164 1.77 1.30 3.91
C ASP A 164 1.70 2.73 4.48
N PRO A 165 2.10 2.93 5.73
CA PRO A 165 2.06 4.25 6.36
C PRO A 165 3.12 5.18 5.76
N PRO A 166 2.96 6.51 5.88
CA PRO A 166 4.04 7.45 5.60
C PRO A 166 5.31 7.06 6.35
N TYR A 167 6.42 6.91 5.61
CA TYR A 167 7.69 6.46 6.20
C TYR A 167 8.31 7.57 7.04
N TYR A 168 8.95 7.17 8.14
CA TYR A 168 9.60 8.08 9.06
C TYR A 168 10.59 9.01 8.32
N ILE A 169 10.37 10.32 8.43
CA ILE A 169 11.17 11.44 7.87
C ILE A 169 11.40 11.42 6.33
N LYS A 170 10.98 10.40 5.60
CA LYS A 170 11.34 10.27 4.17
C LYS A 170 10.63 11.22 3.20
N LYS A 171 9.41 11.68 3.48
CA LYS A 171 8.61 12.51 2.54
C LYS A 171 7.76 13.57 3.25
N GLU A 172 8.26 14.12 4.34
CA GLU A 172 7.53 15.07 5.18
C GLU A 172 6.89 16.21 4.38
N LYS A 173 7.63 16.87 3.49
CA LYS A 173 7.13 17.97 2.65
C LYS A 173 6.01 17.52 1.70
N ALA A 174 6.13 16.36 1.08
CA ALA A 174 5.16 15.85 0.10
C ALA A 174 3.83 15.44 0.74
N TYR A 175 3.85 14.99 2.00
CA TYR A 175 2.64 14.64 2.74
C TYR A 175 2.03 15.82 3.48
N SER A 176 2.82 16.77 3.96
CA SER A 176 2.33 17.97 4.66
C SER A 176 1.61 18.93 3.74
N GLU A 177 1.99 19.03 2.46
CA GLU A 177 1.30 19.87 1.47
C GLU A 177 -0.11 19.36 1.11
N LYS A 178 -0.37 18.06 1.28
CA LYS A 178 -1.67 17.43 0.97
C LYS A 178 -2.50 17.08 2.21
N ALA A 179 -1.88 16.98 3.38
CA ALA A 179 -2.59 16.92 4.65
C ALA A 179 -3.05 18.31 5.02
N ASN A 180 -4.33 18.46 5.39
CA ASN A 180 -4.86 19.71 5.89
C ASN A 180 -3.95 20.20 7.04
N GLU A 181 -3.52 21.46 7.06
CA GLU A 181 -2.55 22.04 8.02
C GLU A 181 -2.85 21.73 9.51
N LYS A 182 -4.09 21.31 9.80
CA LYS A 182 -4.54 20.97 11.17
C LYS A 182 -4.12 19.58 11.65
N THR A 183 -3.61 18.72 10.77
CA THR A 183 -3.25 17.34 11.16
C THR A 183 -1.93 16.94 10.51
N PRO A 184 -0.81 17.07 11.23
CA PRO A 184 0.50 16.71 10.70
C PRO A 184 0.57 15.23 10.37
N SER A 185 1.28 14.89 9.29
CA SER A 185 1.59 13.52 8.93
C SER A 185 2.39 12.84 10.04
N ILE A 186 2.17 11.55 10.27
CA ILE A 186 2.96 10.77 11.24
C ILE A 186 4.46 10.70 10.89
N SER A 187 4.84 10.99 9.64
CA SER A 187 6.24 11.06 9.22
C SER A 187 7.03 12.23 9.83
N SER A 188 6.33 13.26 10.34
CA SER A 188 6.93 14.45 10.99
C SER A 188 7.11 14.30 12.50
N HIS A 189 6.70 13.19 13.07
CA HIS A 189 6.81 12.92 14.50
C HIS A 189 8.23 12.53 14.92
N THR A 190 8.51 12.57 16.22
CA THR A 190 9.73 11.98 16.78
C THR A 190 9.74 10.46 16.55
N LYS A 191 10.91 9.81 16.68
CA LYS A 191 11.02 8.35 16.58
C LYS A 191 10.09 7.65 17.58
N GLU A 192 10.08 8.13 18.81
CA GLU A 192 9.26 7.58 19.90
C GLU A 192 7.76 7.71 19.61
N GLU A 193 7.33 8.83 19.07
CA GLU A 193 5.93 9.05 18.66
C GLU A 193 5.54 8.17 17.46
N TYR A 194 6.43 8.04 16.47
CA TYR A 194 6.22 7.17 15.33
C TYR A 194 6.13 5.70 15.74
N GLU A 195 7.06 5.21 16.59
CA GLU A 195 7.01 3.85 17.14
C GLU A 195 5.76 3.62 17.99
N LYS A 196 5.35 4.60 18.79
CA LYS A 196 4.11 4.57 19.59
C LYS A 196 2.87 4.46 18.69
N PHE A 197 2.85 5.21 17.60
CA PHE A 197 1.79 5.12 16.60
C PHE A 197 1.73 3.71 15.98
N LEU A 198 2.85 3.20 15.47
CA LEU A 198 2.89 1.85 14.88
C LEU A 198 2.45 0.78 15.88
N LYS A 199 2.95 0.85 17.11
CA LYS A 199 2.56 -0.07 18.18
C LYS A 199 1.06 -0.02 18.48
N GLY A 200 0.48 1.18 18.56
CA GLY A 200 -0.95 1.39 18.77
C GLY A 200 -1.77 0.78 17.63
N PHE A 201 -1.37 1.04 16.39
CA PHE A 201 -2.02 0.46 15.21
C PHE A 201 -1.94 -1.08 15.23
N PHE A 202 -0.76 -1.65 15.46
CA PHE A 202 -0.59 -3.11 15.47
C PHE A 202 -1.42 -3.80 16.56
N LEU A 203 -1.51 -3.22 17.75
CA LEU A 203 -2.37 -3.73 18.83
C LEU A 203 -3.85 -3.69 18.46
N LEU A 204 -4.29 -2.57 17.87
CA LEU A 204 -5.66 -2.40 17.44
C LEU A 204 -6.02 -3.37 16.30
N ALA A 205 -5.13 -3.52 15.33
CA ALA A 205 -5.25 -4.45 14.22
C ALA A 205 -5.31 -5.90 14.74
N HIS A 206 -4.43 -6.26 15.68
CA HIS A 206 -4.43 -7.59 16.31
C HIS A 206 -5.76 -7.90 17.00
N LYS A 207 -6.31 -6.97 17.78
CA LYS A 207 -7.62 -7.12 18.44
C LYS A 207 -8.76 -7.40 17.45
N ASN A 208 -8.69 -6.78 16.26
CA ASN A 208 -9.73 -6.83 15.24
C ASN A 208 -9.44 -7.82 14.09
N ALA A 209 -8.35 -8.55 14.15
CA ALA A 209 -7.98 -9.58 13.19
C ALA A 209 -8.66 -10.93 13.47
N LYS A 210 -8.82 -11.77 12.44
CA LYS A 210 -9.09 -13.21 12.57
C LYS A 210 -7.78 -13.92 12.93
N PRO A 211 -7.82 -15.15 13.45
CA PRO A 211 -6.61 -15.98 13.58
C PRO A 211 -5.86 -16.18 12.24
N THR A 212 -6.59 -16.14 11.14
CA THR A 212 -6.06 -16.35 9.78
C THR A 212 -5.68 -15.05 9.07
N THR A 213 -5.89 -13.87 9.67
CA THR A 213 -5.57 -12.58 9.05
C THR A 213 -4.07 -12.46 8.83
N ASN A 214 -3.68 -12.10 7.61
CA ASN A 214 -2.33 -11.64 7.31
C ASN A 214 -2.25 -10.11 7.44
N MET A 215 -1.15 -9.61 7.97
CA MET A 215 -0.76 -8.21 7.86
C MET A 215 0.41 -8.10 6.88
N ALA A 216 0.24 -7.32 5.84
CA ALA A 216 1.28 -6.93 4.89
C ALA A 216 1.70 -5.50 5.23
N PHE A 217 2.81 -5.37 5.96
CA PHE A 217 3.33 -4.08 6.41
C PHE A 217 4.52 -3.67 5.53
N LEU A 218 4.32 -2.64 4.71
CA LEU A 218 5.36 -2.08 3.85
C LEU A 218 6.00 -0.88 4.55
N ASN A 219 7.32 -0.88 4.64
CA ASN A 219 8.07 0.26 5.19
C ASN A 219 9.51 0.28 4.68
N ALA A 220 10.21 1.35 5.00
CA ALA A 220 11.61 1.54 4.64
C ALA A 220 12.44 1.87 5.87
N ASP A 221 13.68 1.38 5.87
CA ASP A 221 14.66 1.79 6.85
C ASP A 221 14.96 3.29 6.72
N TRP A 222 15.14 3.94 7.83
CA TRP A 222 15.73 5.27 7.91
C TRP A 222 16.95 5.27 8.82
N ARG A 223 18.03 5.87 8.36
CA ARG A 223 19.26 6.01 9.13
C ARG A 223 19.55 7.45 9.43
N ASP A 224 19.88 7.72 10.70
CA ASP A 224 20.37 9.01 11.15
C ASP A 224 21.86 9.14 10.80
N PHE A 225 22.15 9.95 9.77
CA PHE A 225 23.53 10.22 9.35
C PHE A 225 24.22 11.31 10.15
N GLU A 226 23.52 11.94 11.08
CA GLU A 226 24.06 13.03 11.90
C GLU A 226 24.56 12.53 13.26
N SER A 227 23.96 11.48 13.79
CA SER A 227 24.45 10.80 14.98
C SER A 227 25.63 9.90 14.58
N THR A 228 26.85 10.29 14.94
CA THR A 228 28.00 9.38 14.83
C THR A 228 28.03 8.46 16.06
N PRO A 229 28.47 7.19 15.91
CA PRO A 229 28.65 6.29 17.06
C PRO A 229 29.58 6.83 18.16
N ALA A 230 30.39 7.82 17.81
CA ALA A 230 31.34 8.46 18.73
C ALA A 230 30.70 9.57 19.58
N SER A 231 29.55 10.11 19.21
CA SER A 231 28.88 11.13 20.02
C SER A 231 27.87 10.46 20.98
N LYS A 232 28.33 10.12 22.18
CA LYS A 232 27.48 9.64 23.28
C LYS A 232 26.36 10.63 23.68
N GLU A 233 26.33 11.82 23.08
CA GLU A 233 25.44 12.92 23.44
C GLU A 233 24.13 12.98 22.66
N LYS A 234 24.00 12.27 21.52
CA LYS A 234 22.76 12.24 20.75
C LYS A 234 22.29 10.81 20.54
N PRO A 235 21.09 10.44 20.99
CA PRO A 235 20.54 9.11 20.76
C PRO A 235 20.39 8.85 19.25
N ASP A 236 20.73 7.63 18.81
CA ASP A 236 20.48 7.17 17.45
C ASP A 236 19.00 7.16 17.14
N LYS A 237 18.60 8.00 16.21
CA LYS A 237 17.21 8.12 15.75
C LYS A 237 16.88 7.16 14.60
N SER A 238 17.80 6.33 14.16
CA SER A 238 17.56 5.35 13.10
C SER A 238 16.43 4.41 13.48
N ILE A 239 15.63 4.05 12.47
CA ILE A 239 14.61 3.01 12.56
C ILE A 239 14.80 2.04 11.42
N THR A 240 14.83 0.76 11.71
CA THR A 240 15.18 -0.29 10.78
C THR A 240 14.15 -1.41 10.76
N ILE A 241 14.27 -2.30 9.77
CA ILE A 241 13.44 -3.49 9.67
C ILE A 241 13.43 -4.33 10.96
N PHE A 242 14.53 -4.33 11.71
CA PHE A 242 14.61 -5.05 13.00
C PHE A 242 13.75 -4.41 14.08
N ASP A 243 13.62 -3.08 14.07
CA ASP A 243 12.74 -2.36 14.99
C ASP A 243 11.27 -2.64 14.65
N TYR A 244 10.91 -2.63 13.36
CA TYR A 244 9.57 -2.98 12.90
C TYR A 244 9.20 -4.42 13.23
N HIS A 245 10.11 -5.37 12.99
CA HIS A 245 9.90 -6.77 13.39
C HIS A 245 9.67 -6.90 14.89
N ARG A 246 10.49 -6.23 15.71
CA ARG A 246 10.36 -6.23 17.17
C ARG A 246 9.01 -5.63 17.63
N LEU A 247 8.55 -4.55 16.99
CA LEU A 247 7.24 -3.96 17.28
C LEU A 247 6.09 -4.91 16.94
N LEU A 248 6.12 -5.56 15.79
CA LEU A 248 5.15 -6.59 15.41
C LEU A 248 5.11 -7.71 16.43
N SER A 249 6.25 -8.30 16.79
CA SER A 249 6.34 -9.37 17.79
C SER A 249 5.77 -8.97 19.15
N LYS A 250 6.12 -7.77 19.64
CA LYS A 250 5.62 -7.25 20.94
C LYS A 250 4.11 -6.96 20.94
N THR A 251 3.47 -6.95 19.79
CA THR A 251 2.05 -6.67 19.62
C THR A 251 1.23 -7.89 19.20
N GLY A 252 1.80 -9.10 19.28
CA GLY A 252 1.13 -10.37 19.01
C GLY A 252 1.14 -10.82 17.55
N TRP A 253 1.99 -10.21 16.72
CA TRP A 253 2.14 -10.62 15.32
C TRP A 253 3.42 -11.43 15.12
N THR A 254 3.32 -12.58 14.45
CA THR A 254 4.46 -13.42 14.07
C THR A 254 4.81 -13.13 12.61
N THR A 255 5.97 -12.54 12.34
CA THR A 255 6.47 -12.32 10.98
C THR A 255 6.78 -13.66 10.33
N THR A 256 6.18 -13.90 9.16
CA THR A 256 6.33 -15.15 8.39
C THR A 256 7.18 -14.98 7.14
N HIS A 257 7.13 -13.81 6.51
CA HIS A 257 7.92 -13.51 5.29
C HIS A 257 8.50 -12.10 5.37
N ARG A 258 9.69 -11.96 4.79
CA ARG A 258 10.35 -10.70 4.51
C ARG A 258 10.60 -10.62 3.03
N ILE A 259 10.03 -9.63 2.37
CA ILE A 259 10.10 -9.45 0.92
C ILE A 259 10.78 -8.12 0.63
N GLU A 260 11.86 -8.16 -0.13
CA GLU A 260 12.56 -6.97 -0.58
C GLU A 260 11.82 -6.29 -1.72
N CYS A 261 11.45 -5.02 -1.52
CA CYS A 261 10.70 -4.22 -2.49
C CYS A 261 11.48 -2.93 -2.83
N PRO A 262 12.66 -3.03 -3.47
CA PRO A 262 13.49 -1.86 -3.72
C PRO A 262 12.75 -0.82 -4.55
N LEU A 263 13.01 0.45 -4.25
CA LEU A 263 12.48 1.59 -5.01
C LEU A 263 13.22 1.69 -6.35
N SER A 264 12.48 1.76 -7.43
CA SER A 264 13.05 1.90 -8.77
C SER A 264 13.61 3.30 -9.03
N SER A 265 13.10 4.31 -8.34
CA SER A 265 13.35 5.74 -8.61
C SER A 265 14.16 6.46 -7.53
N GLU A 266 14.41 5.85 -6.37
CA GLU A 266 15.28 6.47 -5.37
C GLU A 266 16.74 6.36 -5.80
N ARG A 267 17.30 7.48 -6.19
CA ARG A 267 18.73 7.65 -6.43
C ARG A 267 19.27 8.61 -5.40
N LEU A 268 20.38 8.25 -4.81
CA LEU A 268 21.16 9.18 -3.99
C LEU A 268 21.80 10.21 -4.92
N SER A 269 21.75 11.49 -4.56
CA SER A 269 22.48 12.53 -5.28
C SER A 269 24.00 12.33 -5.12
N GLY A 270 24.78 12.87 -6.07
CA GLY A 270 26.24 12.78 -5.98
C GLY A 270 26.79 13.29 -4.64
N ASN A 271 26.26 14.41 -4.14
CA ASN A 271 26.65 14.96 -2.83
C ASN A 271 26.30 14.02 -1.66
N GLN A 272 25.17 13.33 -1.73
CA GLN A 272 24.80 12.33 -0.72
C GLN A 272 25.75 11.13 -0.76
N VAL A 273 26.06 10.64 -1.97
CA VAL A 273 27.01 9.54 -2.17
C VAL A 273 28.39 9.92 -1.60
N GLN A 274 28.92 11.11 -1.94
CA GLN A 274 30.20 11.57 -1.44
C GLN A 274 30.22 11.65 0.09
N ARG A 275 29.20 12.28 0.69
CA ARG A 275 29.06 12.38 2.15
C ARG A 275 29.02 11.01 2.84
N MET A 276 28.34 10.02 2.21
CA MET A 276 28.30 8.66 2.72
C MET A 276 29.64 7.95 2.65
N GLN A 277 30.37 8.13 1.56
CA GLN A 277 31.73 7.61 1.39
C GLN A 277 32.68 8.20 2.44
N ASP A 278 32.71 9.52 2.60
CA ASP A 278 33.56 10.22 3.56
C ASP A 278 33.28 9.75 5.00
N LYS A 279 32.01 9.55 5.34
CA LYS A 279 31.60 9.07 6.67
C LYS A 279 31.61 7.54 6.81
N ARG A 280 31.91 6.79 5.76
CA ARG A 280 31.85 5.31 5.71
C ARG A 280 30.49 4.76 6.17
N ILE A 281 29.39 5.35 5.68
CA ILE A 281 28.02 5.01 6.05
C ILE A 281 27.31 4.42 4.84
N LEU A 282 26.54 3.33 5.05
CA LEU A 282 25.69 2.76 4.01
C LEU A 282 24.34 3.48 3.95
N GLY A 283 23.99 3.99 2.77
CA GLY A 283 22.68 4.55 2.49
C GLY A 283 21.59 3.48 2.43
N THR A 284 20.36 3.86 2.75
CA THR A 284 19.19 3.00 2.64
C THR A 284 18.31 3.44 1.47
N VAL A 285 18.16 2.59 0.47
CA VAL A 285 17.35 2.85 -0.75
C VAL A 285 16.25 1.81 -0.97
N GLY A 286 16.07 0.90 -0.03
CA GLY A 286 15.12 -0.19 -0.12
C GLY A 286 13.84 0.06 0.68
N ARG A 287 12.81 -0.70 0.29
CA ARG A 287 11.60 -0.95 1.09
C ARG A 287 11.53 -2.43 1.39
N THR A 288 10.92 -2.76 2.50
CA THR A 288 10.68 -4.16 2.88
C THR A 288 9.20 -4.34 3.18
N LEU A 289 8.61 -5.38 2.61
CA LEU A 289 7.28 -5.84 2.97
C LEU A 289 7.41 -6.98 3.96
N LEU A 290 6.95 -6.77 5.19
CA LEU A 290 6.82 -7.79 6.21
C LEU A 290 5.43 -8.40 6.16
N ILE A 291 5.34 -9.71 5.99
CA ILE A 291 4.09 -10.44 6.17
C ILE A 291 4.08 -11.03 7.56
N ALA A 292 3.05 -10.73 8.32
CA ALA A 292 2.88 -11.23 9.67
C ALA A 292 1.48 -11.84 9.83
N LYS A 293 1.39 -12.88 10.65
CA LYS A 293 0.15 -13.54 11.06
C LYS A 293 -0.13 -13.23 12.52
N ARG A 294 -1.40 -13.24 12.87
CA ARG A 294 -1.79 -13.18 14.28
C ARG A 294 -1.23 -14.39 15.02
N ALA A 295 -0.45 -14.14 16.11
CA ALA A 295 0.07 -15.17 16.99
C ALA A 295 -1.05 -15.78 17.87
#